data_17b6a46478d9cb4640ac79ac7c9371d1
#
_entry.id   17b6a46478d9cb4640ac79ac7c9371d1
#
_cell.length_a   1.000
_cell.length_b   1.000
_cell.length_c   1.000
_cell.angle_alpha   90.00
_cell.angle_beta   90.00
_cell.angle_gamma   90.00
#
_symmetry.space_group_name_H-M   'P 1'
#
loop_
_entity.id
_entity.type
_entity.pdbx_description
1 polymer ?
#
loop_
_entity_poly.entity_id
_entity_poly.type
_entity_poly.pdbx_seq_one_letter_code
_entity_poly.pdbx_strand_id
1 'polypeptide(L)'
;MKDNKILLIKPPDRYLENEFVYQQLGPHYLQSFLMQYEIPSDILVLYEDVTSRENRRNGSTESPSTLDLNMLMIDSNGRSFEQPFDHEILGSYDIIGMSVMSPQAPDAYLLIELINRIYPMITTVIGGSHPRYYLDQVTSLSPELAFDFVVPQDGWAPMYQIATGEISKGPEKSAVIIDNQSKLTDLPPPTRPLALME
;
A
#
# COMPACT_ATOMS: atom_id res chain seq x y z
N MET A 1 6.22 17.03 -16.99
CA MET A 1 6.24 16.31 -15.70
C MET A 1 6.54 14.87 -16.04
N LYS A 2 7.30 14.15 -15.22
CA LYS A 2 7.48 12.71 -15.39
C LYS A 2 6.15 12.06 -14.95
N ASP A 3 5.54 11.28 -15.80
CA ASP A 3 4.31 10.56 -15.48
C ASP A 3 4.67 9.36 -14.59
N ASN A 4 4.81 9.60 -13.27
CA ASN A 4 5.12 8.55 -12.33
C ASN A 4 3.96 7.55 -12.24
N LYS A 5 4.24 6.26 -12.41
CA LYS A 5 3.28 5.20 -12.16
C LYS A 5 3.21 4.89 -10.67
N ILE A 6 2.00 4.92 -10.12
CA ILE A 6 1.75 4.74 -8.69
C ILE A 6 1.00 3.44 -8.44
N LEU A 7 1.49 2.65 -7.48
CA LEU A 7 0.79 1.50 -6.94
C LEU A 7 0.43 1.75 -5.47
N LEU A 8 -0.84 1.60 -5.14
CA LEU A 8 -1.35 1.68 -3.78
C LEU A 8 -1.61 0.26 -3.26
N ILE A 9 -0.83 -0.19 -2.28
CA ILE A 9 -0.92 -1.56 -1.77
C ILE A 9 -1.66 -1.60 -0.44
N LYS A 10 -2.61 -2.54 -0.34
CA LYS A 10 -3.15 -3.05 0.91
C LYS A 10 -2.48 -4.38 1.20
N PRO A 11 -1.61 -4.47 2.22
CA PRO A 11 -1.06 -5.75 2.67
C PRO A 11 -2.16 -6.68 3.21
N PRO A 12 -1.93 -8.01 3.25
CA PRO A 12 -2.92 -8.95 3.76
C PRO A 12 -3.21 -8.72 5.24
N ASP A 13 -4.43 -9.00 5.65
CA ASP A 13 -4.84 -9.05 7.05
C ASP A 13 -5.12 -10.50 7.45
N ARG A 14 -4.09 -11.17 7.96
CA ARG A 14 -4.15 -12.60 8.28
C ARG A 14 -5.06 -12.92 9.47
N TYR A 15 -5.56 -11.92 10.19
CA TYR A 15 -6.46 -12.09 11.32
C TYR A 15 -7.94 -12.07 10.90
N LEU A 16 -8.26 -11.53 9.74
CA LEU A 16 -9.63 -11.51 9.23
C LEU A 16 -9.99 -12.85 8.58
N GLU A 17 -11.21 -13.32 8.82
CA GLU A 17 -11.75 -14.51 8.14
C GLU A 17 -12.00 -14.26 6.66
N ASN A 18 -12.42 -13.06 6.34
CA ASN A 18 -12.60 -12.58 4.97
C ASN A 18 -12.02 -11.18 4.87
N GLU A 19 -10.93 -11.05 4.14
CA GLU A 19 -10.23 -9.77 3.96
C GLU A 19 -11.01 -8.75 3.13
N PHE A 20 -12.07 -9.20 2.44
CA PHE A 20 -12.92 -8.36 1.61
C PHE A 20 -14.17 -7.83 2.34
N VAL A 21 -14.42 -8.25 3.59
CA VAL A 21 -15.57 -7.75 4.40
C VAL A 21 -15.52 -6.24 4.59
N TYR A 22 -14.32 -5.69 4.72
CA TYR A 22 -14.13 -4.26 4.84
C TYR A 22 -13.52 -3.70 3.57
N GLN A 23 -14.27 -2.83 2.87
CA GLN A 23 -13.72 -2.09 1.74
C GLN A 23 -12.50 -1.27 2.20
N GLN A 24 -11.44 -1.37 1.44
CA GLN A 24 -10.19 -0.64 1.69
C GLN A 24 -10.33 0.82 1.26
N LEU A 25 -11.10 1.60 2.03
CA LEU A 25 -11.45 2.97 1.65
C LEU A 25 -10.23 3.86 1.45
N GLY A 26 -9.16 3.69 2.24
CA GLY A 26 -7.95 4.51 2.15
C GLY A 26 -7.33 4.54 0.75
N PRO A 27 -6.90 3.41 0.17
CA PRO A 27 -6.38 3.36 -1.19
C PRO A 27 -7.36 3.88 -2.25
N HIS A 28 -8.66 3.58 -2.13
CA HIS A 28 -9.66 4.07 -3.09
C HIS A 28 -9.86 5.60 -3.03
N TYR A 29 -9.83 6.20 -1.84
CA TYR A 29 -9.86 7.66 -1.70
C TYR A 29 -8.61 8.29 -2.31
N LEU A 30 -7.42 7.73 -2.04
CA LEU A 30 -6.17 8.21 -2.63
C LEU A 30 -6.19 8.12 -4.15
N GLN A 31 -6.62 7.00 -4.71
CA GLN A 31 -6.76 6.83 -6.17
C GLN A 31 -7.68 7.89 -6.75
N SER A 32 -8.89 8.07 -6.17
CA SER A 32 -9.86 9.06 -6.64
C SER A 32 -9.34 10.50 -6.55
N PHE A 33 -8.59 10.80 -5.50
CA PHE A 33 -7.97 12.11 -5.32
C PHE A 33 -6.87 12.35 -6.38
N LEU A 34 -5.96 11.39 -6.58
CA LEU A 34 -4.89 11.50 -7.57
C LEU A 34 -5.43 11.63 -8.99
N MET A 35 -6.51 10.91 -9.30
CA MET A 35 -7.18 10.99 -10.61
C MET A 35 -7.77 12.37 -10.90
N GLN A 36 -8.17 13.18 -9.91
CA GLN A 36 -8.60 14.58 -10.14
C GLN A 36 -7.47 15.44 -10.69
N TYR A 37 -6.23 15.08 -10.43
CA TYR A 37 -5.04 15.76 -10.91
C TYR A 37 -4.39 15.05 -12.12
N GLU A 38 -5.16 14.16 -12.76
CA GLU A 38 -4.70 13.36 -13.91
C GLU A 38 -3.48 12.48 -13.59
N ILE A 39 -3.33 12.06 -12.33
CA ILE A 39 -2.28 11.16 -11.86
C ILE A 39 -2.86 9.74 -11.75
N PRO A 40 -2.62 8.85 -12.73
CA PRO A 40 -3.14 7.49 -12.70
C PRO A 40 -2.46 6.68 -11.59
N SER A 41 -3.26 5.91 -10.86
CA SER A 41 -2.75 5.00 -9.85
C SER A 41 -3.56 3.71 -9.86
N ASP A 42 -2.87 2.59 -9.63
CA ASP A 42 -3.48 1.28 -9.51
C ASP A 42 -3.53 0.87 -8.02
N ILE A 43 -4.47 -0.01 -7.69
CA ILE A 43 -4.60 -0.56 -6.33
C ILE A 43 -4.29 -2.06 -6.38
N LEU A 44 -3.44 -2.51 -5.47
CA LEU A 44 -3.11 -3.90 -5.25
C LEU A 44 -3.59 -4.33 -3.85
N VAL A 45 -4.55 -5.24 -3.81
CA VAL A 45 -4.99 -5.88 -2.57
C VAL A 45 -4.33 -7.24 -2.49
N LEU A 46 -3.47 -7.44 -1.50
CA LEU A 46 -2.86 -8.74 -1.22
C LEU A 46 -3.69 -9.46 -0.16
N TYR A 47 -3.89 -10.77 -0.37
CA TYR A 47 -4.66 -11.60 0.54
C TYR A 47 -4.15 -13.04 0.55
N GLU A 48 -4.38 -13.73 1.67
CA GLU A 48 -4.02 -15.14 1.83
C GLU A 48 -5.09 -16.02 1.17
N ASP A 49 -4.69 -17.05 0.44
CA ASP A 49 -5.65 -17.99 -0.10
C ASP A 49 -6.32 -18.84 1.01
N VAL A 50 -7.48 -19.43 0.70
CA VAL A 50 -8.29 -20.19 1.66
C VAL A 50 -7.50 -21.39 2.22
N THR A 51 -6.75 -22.09 1.37
CA THR A 51 -6.01 -23.30 1.75
C THR A 51 -4.87 -22.98 2.72
N SER A 52 -4.09 -21.95 2.43
CA SER A 52 -3.01 -21.46 3.31
C SER A 52 -3.55 -21.02 4.66
N ARG A 53 -4.70 -20.35 4.67
CA ARG A 53 -5.41 -19.93 5.87
C ARG A 53 -5.89 -21.09 6.72
N GLU A 54 -6.48 -22.11 6.11
CA GLU A 54 -6.92 -23.33 6.81
C GLU A 54 -5.74 -24.11 7.40
N ASN A 55 -4.65 -24.27 6.66
CA ASN A 55 -3.44 -24.92 7.14
C ASN A 55 -2.86 -24.22 8.37
N ARG A 56 -2.79 -22.89 8.38
CA ARG A 56 -2.34 -22.10 9.53
C ARG A 56 -3.25 -22.29 10.75
N ARG A 57 -4.58 -22.32 10.56
CA ARG A 57 -5.54 -22.59 11.65
C ARG A 57 -5.40 -24.01 12.23
N ASN A 58 -5.03 -24.96 11.40
CA ASN A 58 -4.81 -26.36 11.81
C ASN A 58 -3.43 -26.60 12.43
N GLY A 59 -2.68 -25.54 12.76
CA GLY A 59 -1.42 -25.63 13.51
C GLY A 59 -0.19 -25.91 12.64
N SER A 60 -0.24 -25.63 11.34
CA SER A 60 0.97 -25.60 10.51
C SER A 60 1.94 -24.56 11.10
N THR A 61 3.18 -25.00 11.35
CA THR A 61 4.26 -24.15 11.87
C THR A 61 5.03 -23.43 10.76
N GLU A 62 4.64 -23.64 9.52
CA GLU A 62 5.26 -22.94 8.38
C GLU A 62 4.86 -21.47 8.43
N SER A 63 5.86 -20.61 8.59
CA SER A 63 5.67 -19.16 8.42
C SER A 63 5.26 -18.93 6.96
N PRO A 64 4.07 -18.36 6.72
CA PRO A 64 3.66 -18.06 5.35
C PRO A 64 4.69 -17.14 4.71
N SER A 65 5.21 -17.55 3.56
CA SER A 65 6.08 -16.66 2.78
C SER A 65 5.24 -15.56 2.14
N THR A 66 5.85 -14.41 1.85
CA THR A 66 5.18 -13.36 1.05
C THR A 66 4.80 -13.84 -0.35
N LEU A 67 5.30 -15.00 -0.77
CA LEU A 67 5.07 -15.60 -2.09
C LEU A 67 3.77 -16.43 -2.15
N ASP A 68 3.20 -16.81 -1.00
CA ASP A 68 1.95 -17.60 -0.94
C ASP A 68 0.70 -16.71 -0.84
N LEU A 69 0.73 -15.58 -1.51
CA LEU A 69 -0.37 -14.64 -1.54
C LEU A 69 -1.05 -14.64 -2.92
N ASN A 70 -2.33 -14.37 -2.90
CA ASN A 70 -3.07 -13.93 -4.08
C ASN A 70 -3.14 -12.41 -4.12
N MET A 71 -3.41 -11.89 -5.29
CA MET A 71 -3.62 -10.47 -5.49
C MET A 71 -4.90 -10.17 -6.26
N LEU A 72 -5.59 -9.11 -5.85
CA LEU A 72 -6.60 -8.41 -6.63
C LEU A 72 -6.00 -7.08 -7.08
N MET A 73 -5.83 -6.91 -8.38
CA MET A 73 -5.40 -5.66 -8.98
C MET A 73 -6.63 -4.86 -9.45
N ILE A 74 -6.67 -3.58 -9.17
CA ILE A 74 -7.70 -2.65 -9.64
C ILE A 74 -6.97 -1.50 -10.35
N ASP A 75 -7.13 -1.42 -11.66
CA ASP A 75 -6.49 -0.37 -12.45
C ASP A 75 -7.18 1.00 -12.27
N SER A 76 -6.54 2.05 -12.79
CA SER A 76 -7.05 3.41 -12.76
C SER A 76 -8.40 3.62 -13.48
N ASN A 77 -8.82 2.65 -14.32
CA ASN A 77 -10.12 2.63 -14.98
C ASN A 77 -11.18 1.81 -14.23
N GLY A 78 -10.85 1.28 -13.05
CA GLY A 78 -11.75 0.46 -12.23
C GLY A 78 -11.90 -0.99 -12.73
N ARG A 79 -11.07 -1.45 -13.68
CA ARG A 79 -11.05 -2.86 -14.08
C ARG A 79 -10.25 -3.66 -13.07
N SER A 80 -10.74 -4.85 -12.73
CA SER A 80 -10.10 -5.72 -11.76
C SER A 80 -9.76 -7.09 -12.34
N PHE A 81 -8.67 -7.68 -11.85
CA PHE A 81 -8.32 -9.07 -12.10
C PHE A 81 -7.62 -9.68 -10.89
N GLU A 82 -7.78 -10.99 -10.73
CA GLU A 82 -7.18 -11.78 -9.65
C GLU A 82 -6.19 -12.78 -10.21
N GLN A 83 -5.08 -12.97 -9.50
CA GLN A 83 -4.09 -14.00 -9.80
C GLN A 83 -3.19 -14.26 -8.56
N PRO A 84 -2.37 -15.34 -8.56
CA PRO A 84 -1.29 -15.48 -7.59
C PRO A 84 -0.37 -14.26 -7.61
N PHE A 85 0.09 -13.84 -6.43
CA PHE A 85 0.98 -12.68 -6.35
C PHE A 85 2.35 -12.98 -6.96
N ASP A 86 2.70 -12.19 -7.95
CA ASP A 86 4.03 -12.16 -8.54
C ASP A 86 4.66 -10.79 -8.28
N HIS A 87 5.79 -10.78 -7.57
CA HIS A 87 6.49 -9.55 -7.22
C HIS A 87 7.03 -8.78 -8.43
N GLU A 88 7.19 -9.42 -9.59
CA GLU A 88 7.70 -8.75 -10.81
C GLU A 88 6.80 -7.58 -11.24
N ILE A 89 5.50 -7.63 -10.89
CA ILE A 89 4.57 -6.53 -11.18
C ILE A 89 5.01 -5.22 -10.51
N LEU A 90 5.65 -5.29 -9.34
CA LEU A 90 6.10 -4.12 -8.57
C LEU A 90 7.12 -3.30 -9.36
N GLY A 91 7.98 -3.96 -10.15
CA GLY A 91 8.99 -3.30 -10.98
C GLY A 91 8.44 -2.39 -12.07
N SER A 92 7.12 -2.42 -12.32
CA SER A 92 6.44 -1.58 -13.31
C SER A 92 6.09 -0.19 -12.79
N TYR A 93 6.31 0.09 -11.50
CA TYR A 93 5.90 1.31 -10.83
C TYR A 93 7.08 2.15 -10.37
N ASP A 94 6.91 3.47 -10.32
CA ASP A 94 7.90 4.43 -9.83
C ASP A 94 7.70 4.71 -8.33
N ILE A 95 6.44 4.64 -7.86
CA ILE A 95 6.06 4.93 -6.47
C ILE A 95 5.15 3.81 -5.97
N ILE A 96 5.44 3.30 -4.78
CA ILE A 96 4.60 2.33 -4.06
C ILE A 96 4.18 2.92 -2.72
N GLY A 97 2.87 3.13 -2.54
CA GLY A 97 2.27 3.53 -1.28
C GLY A 97 1.59 2.34 -0.60
N MET A 98 1.90 2.09 0.67
CA MET A 98 1.24 1.06 1.46
C MET A 98 0.34 1.67 2.51
N SER A 99 -0.96 1.30 2.50
CA SER A 99 -1.91 1.66 3.54
C SER A 99 -1.99 0.54 4.56
N VAL A 100 -1.41 0.76 5.74
CA VAL A 100 -1.12 -0.30 6.72
C VAL A 100 -1.90 -0.09 8.02
N MET A 101 -2.67 -1.11 8.43
CA MET A 101 -3.19 -1.27 9.79
C MET A 101 -2.21 -2.13 10.61
N SER A 102 -2.27 -2.00 11.95
CA SER A 102 -1.29 -2.71 12.82
C SER A 102 -1.24 -4.23 12.62
N PRO A 103 -2.36 -4.95 12.39
CA PRO A 103 -2.31 -6.39 12.07
C PRO A 103 -1.58 -6.72 10.76
N GLN A 104 -1.48 -5.77 9.83
CA GLN A 104 -0.85 -5.93 8.52
C GLN A 104 0.65 -5.60 8.52
N ALA A 105 1.14 -4.99 9.60
CA ALA A 105 2.51 -4.48 9.67
C ALA A 105 3.59 -5.55 9.40
N PRO A 106 3.49 -6.79 9.93
CA PRO A 106 4.49 -7.82 9.63
C PRO A 106 4.62 -8.12 8.13
N ASP A 107 3.49 -8.23 7.42
CA ASP A 107 3.48 -8.48 5.98
C ASP A 107 3.96 -7.26 5.17
N ALA A 108 3.61 -6.05 5.63
CA ALA A 108 4.14 -4.82 5.04
C ALA A 108 5.67 -4.73 5.15
N TYR A 109 6.23 -5.17 6.28
CA TYR A 109 7.69 -5.19 6.48
C TYR A 109 8.40 -6.25 5.63
N LEU A 110 7.81 -7.42 5.44
CA LEU A 110 8.34 -8.41 4.50
C LEU A 110 8.30 -7.90 3.06
N LEU A 111 7.23 -7.19 2.70
CA LEU A 111 7.08 -6.64 1.35
C LEU A 111 8.06 -5.50 1.08
N ILE A 112 8.27 -4.59 2.05
CA ILE A 112 9.25 -3.51 1.89
C ILE A 112 10.69 -4.04 1.83
N GLU A 113 11.03 -5.09 2.58
CA GLU A 113 12.33 -5.76 2.47
C GLU A 113 12.56 -6.28 1.05
N LEU A 114 11.57 -6.95 0.48
CA LEU A 114 11.61 -7.43 -0.90
C LEU A 114 11.83 -6.28 -1.89
N ILE A 115 11.06 -5.19 -1.75
CA ILE A 115 11.15 -4.01 -2.63
C ILE A 115 12.52 -3.35 -2.52
N ASN A 116 13.00 -3.10 -1.31
CA ASN A 116 14.30 -2.46 -1.09
C ASN A 116 15.46 -3.28 -1.68
N ARG A 117 15.36 -4.62 -1.63
CA ARG A 117 16.36 -5.53 -2.15
C ARG A 117 16.36 -5.63 -3.68
N ILE A 118 15.17 -5.72 -4.30
CA ILE A 118 15.05 -6.00 -5.74
C ILE A 118 14.85 -4.73 -6.56
N TYR A 119 14.13 -3.75 -6.01
CA TYR A 119 13.72 -2.54 -6.72
C TYR A 119 14.12 -1.25 -5.98
N PRO A 120 15.40 -1.03 -5.67
CA PRO A 120 15.86 0.09 -4.81
C PRO A 120 15.57 1.48 -5.39
N MET A 121 15.23 1.57 -6.68
CA MET A 121 14.88 2.84 -7.33
C MET A 121 13.44 3.26 -7.08
N ILE A 122 12.56 2.35 -6.71
CA ILE A 122 11.16 2.66 -6.41
C ILE A 122 11.10 3.54 -5.16
N THR A 123 10.27 4.58 -5.22
CA THR A 123 9.97 5.41 -4.05
C THR A 123 8.89 4.74 -3.22
N THR A 124 9.15 4.54 -1.93
CA THR A 124 8.26 3.80 -1.04
C THR A 124 7.67 4.69 0.04
N VAL A 125 6.36 4.55 0.27
CA VAL A 125 5.59 5.35 1.23
C VAL A 125 4.77 4.42 2.12
N ILE A 126 4.82 4.62 3.44
CA ILE A 126 3.91 3.97 4.39
C ILE A 126 2.95 4.98 4.98
N GLY A 127 1.67 4.66 4.95
CA GLY A 127 0.58 5.42 5.57
C GLY A 127 -0.43 4.50 6.27
N GLY A 128 -1.55 5.06 6.69
CA GLY A 128 -2.60 4.33 7.39
C GLY A 128 -2.51 4.44 8.91
N SER A 129 -3.29 3.60 9.62
CA SER A 129 -3.38 3.70 11.08
C SER A 129 -2.12 3.20 11.79
N HIS A 130 -1.35 2.28 11.21
CA HIS A 130 -0.15 1.76 11.86
C HIS A 130 0.91 2.84 12.09
N PRO A 131 1.41 3.58 11.10
CA PRO A 131 2.39 4.65 11.34
C PRO A 131 1.81 5.82 12.15
N ARG A 132 0.49 5.99 12.19
CA ARG A 132 -0.15 7.01 13.02
C ARG A 132 0.03 6.73 14.52
N TYR A 133 -0.09 5.46 14.93
CA TYR A 133 -0.01 5.08 16.35
C TYR A 133 1.37 4.57 16.77
N TYR A 134 2.21 4.15 15.82
CA TYR A 134 3.52 3.54 16.07
C TYR A 134 4.63 4.24 15.29
N LEU A 135 4.58 5.59 15.21
CA LEU A 135 5.51 6.39 14.41
C LEU A 135 6.97 6.11 14.76
N ASP A 136 7.31 6.11 16.06
CA ASP A 136 8.67 5.86 16.53
C ASP A 136 9.18 4.47 16.11
N GLN A 137 8.31 3.46 16.16
CA GLN A 137 8.64 2.12 15.72
C GLN A 137 8.93 2.10 14.20
N VAL A 138 8.06 2.71 13.41
CA VAL A 138 8.19 2.72 11.94
C VAL A 138 9.42 3.52 11.49
N THR A 139 9.74 4.61 12.15
CA THR A 139 10.91 5.45 11.82
C THR A 139 12.23 4.90 12.31
N SER A 140 12.21 3.94 13.27
CA SER A 140 13.39 3.27 13.82
C SER A 140 13.70 1.92 13.18
N LEU A 141 13.00 1.54 12.11
CA LEU A 141 13.27 0.31 11.37
C LEU A 141 14.68 0.31 10.77
N SER A 142 15.25 -0.89 10.62
CA SER A 142 16.53 -1.04 9.93
C SER A 142 16.41 -0.58 8.46
N PRO A 143 17.51 -0.18 7.80
CA PRO A 143 17.47 0.33 6.43
C PRO A 143 16.79 -0.62 5.42
N GLU A 144 16.88 -1.93 5.65
CA GLU A 144 16.26 -2.95 4.79
C GLU A 144 14.74 -2.93 4.89
N LEU A 145 14.19 -2.60 6.07
CA LEU A 145 12.76 -2.54 6.37
C LEU A 145 12.19 -1.11 6.30
N ALA A 146 13.03 -0.11 6.09
CA ALA A 146 12.62 1.28 6.11
C ALA A 146 11.99 1.72 4.79
N PHE A 147 10.93 2.51 4.89
CA PHE A 147 10.32 3.22 3.77
C PHE A 147 11.07 4.52 3.48
N ASP A 148 10.96 5.05 2.26
CA ASP A 148 11.52 6.37 1.96
C ASP A 148 10.72 7.45 2.71
N PHE A 149 9.40 7.33 2.77
CA PHE A 149 8.51 8.28 3.44
C PHE A 149 7.54 7.59 4.40
N VAL A 150 7.31 8.25 5.53
CA VAL A 150 6.32 7.86 6.55
C VAL A 150 5.26 8.95 6.68
N VAL A 151 4.00 8.60 6.43
CA VAL A 151 2.86 9.52 6.47
C VAL A 151 1.91 9.09 7.58
N PRO A 152 2.03 9.66 8.81
CA PRO A 152 1.26 9.25 9.97
C PRO A 152 -0.15 9.84 10.02
N GLN A 153 -0.50 10.71 9.09
CA GLN A 153 -1.79 11.38 9.00
C GLN A 153 -2.48 11.09 7.65
N ASP A 154 -3.28 12.03 7.18
CA ASP A 154 -3.96 11.90 5.89
C ASP A 154 -2.95 11.91 4.74
N GLY A 155 -3.11 10.99 3.81
CA GLY A 155 -2.07 10.67 2.82
C GLY A 155 -2.23 11.35 1.47
N TRP A 156 -3.34 12.06 1.19
CA TRP A 156 -3.61 12.57 -0.16
C TRP A 156 -2.67 13.69 -0.59
N ALA A 157 -2.49 14.75 0.20
CA ALA A 157 -1.55 15.83 -0.15
C ALA A 157 -0.09 15.34 -0.18
N PRO A 158 0.40 14.57 0.80
CA PRO A 158 1.72 13.95 0.71
C PRO A 158 1.92 13.11 -0.55
N MET A 159 0.96 12.25 -0.89
CA MET A 159 1.06 11.42 -2.10
C MET A 159 1.06 12.24 -3.39
N TYR A 160 0.27 13.31 -3.46
CA TYR A 160 0.29 14.25 -4.57
C TYR A 160 1.67 14.92 -4.70
N GLN A 161 2.22 15.45 -3.61
CA GLN A 161 3.52 16.12 -3.60
C GLN A 161 4.67 15.18 -4.00
N ILE A 162 4.61 13.92 -3.57
CA ILE A 162 5.58 12.90 -3.98
C ILE A 162 5.39 12.56 -5.47
N ALA A 163 4.15 12.39 -5.92
CA ALA A 163 3.82 12.04 -7.29
C ALA A 163 4.25 13.12 -8.30
N THR A 164 4.09 14.39 -7.93
CA THR A 164 4.50 15.54 -8.76
C THR A 164 5.99 15.87 -8.67
N GLY A 165 6.71 15.26 -7.71
CA GLY A 165 8.13 15.53 -7.47
C GLY A 165 8.39 16.81 -6.67
N GLU A 166 7.35 17.42 -6.08
CA GLU A 166 7.50 18.52 -5.11
C GLU A 166 8.28 18.05 -3.89
N ILE A 167 8.07 16.79 -3.49
CA ILE A 167 8.88 16.10 -2.48
C ILE A 167 9.55 14.91 -3.16
N SER A 168 10.88 14.86 -3.06
CA SER A 168 11.69 13.77 -3.62
C SER A 168 12.42 13.03 -2.52
N LYS A 169 12.65 11.71 -2.73
CA LYS A 169 13.42 10.93 -1.76
C LYS A 169 14.85 11.45 -1.64
N GLY A 170 15.28 11.58 -0.39
CA GLY A 170 16.65 11.91 -0.03
C GLY A 170 17.51 10.64 0.10
N PRO A 171 18.78 10.81 0.51
CA PRO A 171 19.66 9.68 0.83
C PRO A 171 19.24 8.93 2.10
N GLU A 172 18.48 9.58 2.97
CA GLU A 172 18.01 9.02 4.24
C GLU A 172 16.58 8.48 4.06
N LYS A 173 16.33 7.33 4.68
CA LYS A 173 15.01 6.71 4.75
C LYS A 173 14.18 7.26 5.91
N SER A 174 12.89 6.95 5.91
CA SER A 174 11.93 7.29 6.96
C SER A 174 11.68 8.78 7.17
N ALA A 175 11.75 9.58 6.08
CA ALA A 175 11.35 10.97 6.14
C ALA A 175 9.85 11.09 6.49
N VAL A 176 9.55 11.77 7.62
CA VAL A 176 8.16 11.94 8.08
C VAL A 176 7.54 13.13 7.38
N ILE A 177 6.39 12.90 6.72
CA ILE A 177 5.60 13.96 6.09
C ILE A 177 4.29 14.13 6.86
N ILE A 178 4.07 15.31 7.39
CA ILE A 178 2.85 15.67 8.11
C ILE A 178 2.04 16.64 7.27
N ASP A 179 0.83 16.25 6.91
CA ASP A 179 -0.14 17.14 6.27
C ASP A 179 -0.95 17.90 7.33
N ASN A 180 -0.74 19.20 7.38
CA ASN A 180 -1.45 20.09 8.31
C ASN A 180 -2.59 20.88 7.64
N GLN A 181 -2.87 20.66 6.35
CA GLN A 181 -3.74 21.55 5.56
C GLN A 181 -4.94 20.84 4.92
N SER A 182 -4.89 19.54 4.70
CA SER A 182 -5.96 18.81 4.01
C SER A 182 -7.20 18.64 4.89
N LYS A 183 -8.38 18.88 4.29
CA LYS A 183 -9.67 18.63 4.93
C LYS A 183 -10.39 17.50 4.21
N LEU A 184 -11.06 16.66 4.97
CA LEU A 184 -11.85 15.53 4.45
C LEU A 184 -12.94 15.99 3.44
N THR A 185 -13.41 17.23 3.59
CA THR A 185 -14.41 17.85 2.70
C THR A 185 -13.90 18.10 1.28
N ASP A 186 -12.58 18.08 1.08
CA ASP A 186 -11.95 18.41 -0.19
C ASP A 186 -11.72 17.15 -1.04
N LEU A 187 -12.09 15.98 -0.49
CA LEU A 187 -11.92 14.70 -1.17
C LEU A 187 -13.09 14.35 -2.08
N PRO A 188 -12.82 13.81 -3.28
CA PRO A 188 -13.85 13.21 -4.09
C PRO A 188 -14.38 11.93 -3.44
N PRO A 189 -15.60 11.50 -3.80
CA PRO A 189 -16.07 10.18 -3.39
C PRO A 189 -15.12 9.09 -3.91
N PRO A 190 -14.90 8.01 -3.13
CA PRO A 190 -14.03 6.92 -3.55
C PRO A 190 -14.58 6.24 -4.81
N THR A 191 -13.71 5.90 -5.73
CA THR A 191 -14.06 5.03 -6.85
C THR A 191 -14.37 3.63 -6.29
N ARG A 192 -15.55 3.10 -6.61
CA ARG A 192 -15.91 1.72 -6.24
C ARG A 192 -15.79 0.85 -7.49
N PRO A 193 -14.99 -0.23 -7.44
CA PRO A 193 -15.00 -1.19 -8.53
C PRO A 193 -16.41 -1.79 -8.65
N LEU A 194 -16.97 -1.81 -9.86
CA LEU A 194 -18.29 -2.37 -10.14
C LEU A 194 -18.38 -3.86 -9.73
N ALA A 195 -17.27 -4.58 -9.77
CA ALA A 195 -17.20 -6.02 -9.45
C ALA A 195 -17.40 -6.36 -7.95
N LEU A 196 -17.40 -5.38 -7.04
CA LEU A 196 -17.67 -5.60 -5.61
C LEU A 196 -19.11 -5.23 -5.20
N MET A 197 -19.98 -4.97 -6.16
CA MET A 197 -21.38 -4.58 -5.93
C MET A 197 -22.41 -5.71 -6.21
N GLU A 198 -21.96 -6.94 -6.56
CA GLU A 198 -22.81 -8.12 -6.77
C GLU A 198 -22.79 -9.09 -5.57
#